data_df5126b4d0fda33d887c413b39e501f2
#
_entry.id   df5126b4d0fda33d887c413b39e501f2
#
_cell.length_a   1.000
_cell.length_b   1.000
_cell.length_c   1.000
_cell.angle_alpha   90.00
_cell.angle_beta   90.00
_cell.angle_gamma   90.00
#
_symmetry.space_group_name_H-M   'P 1'
#
loop_
_entity.id
_entity.type
_entity.pdbx_description
1 polymer ?
#
loop_
_entity_poly.entity_id
_entity_poly.type
_entity_poly.pdbx_seq_one_letter_code
_entity_poly.pdbx_strand_id
1 'polypeptide(L)'
;MQTEKAFCVGDVQTARSIARAHPFATIVTADLRATHMPCLVDEDAEGLVILGHVARLDPAFDALDRSVLLIFHGPHGYVSASWYERDTIPTWNYVTLHVRGTPDLLDDAMPVLQQTVDRFESAVEHPWSLQRMGKTAREMADKVVAFRLRAESWHAEAKLSQDKPEDERARVLAGLEAPGPYSNPPLATAMRGLGA
;
A
#
# COMPACT_ATOMS: atom_id res chain seq x y z
N MET A 1 -1.58 20.87 -4.18
CA MET A 1 -1.26 20.37 -5.53
C MET A 1 -2.56 19.85 -6.11
N GLN A 2 -3.08 20.44 -7.18
CA GLN A 2 -4.27 19.90 -7.85
C GLN A 2 -3.82 18.62 -8.55
N THR A 3 -4.28 17.48 -8.03
CA THR A 3 -4.12 16.22 -8.74
C THR A 3 -4.92 16.31 -10.02
N GLU A 4 -4.27 16.12 -11.17
CA GLU A 4 -4.99 16.07 -12.43
C GLU A 4 -5.97 14.89 -12.37
N LYS A 5 -7.24 15.13 -12.68
CA LYS A 5 -8.29 14.08 -12.68
C LYS A 5 -7.91 12.84 -13.48
N ALA A 6 -7.00 12.99 -14.44
CA ALA A 6 -6.47 11.90 -15.27
C ALA A 6 -5.68 10.82 -14.49
N PHE A 7 -5.22 11.13 -13.27
CA PHE A 7 -4.42 10.21 -12.46
C PHE A 7 -5.19 9.61 -11.28
N CYS A 8 -6.41 10.09 -11.02
CA CYS A 8 -7.25 9.51 -9.97
C CYS A 8 -7.82 8.17 -10.43
N VAL A 9 -7.66 7.15 -9.60
CA VAL A 9 -8.22 5.81 -9.83
C VAL A 9 -9.54 5.72 -9.06
N GLY A 10 -10.62 5.34 -9.76
CA GLY A 10 -11.97 5.73 -9.38
C GLY A 10 -12.83 4.73 -8.61
N ASP A 11 -12.48 3.44 -8.49
CA ASP A 11 -13.36 2.47 -7.84
C ASP A 11 -12.73 1.79 -6.62
N VAL A 12 -13.58 1.26 -5.75
CA VAL A 12 -13.17 0.60 -4.51
C VAL A 12 -12.38 -0.69 -4.77
N GLN A 13 -12.62 -1.37 -5.87
CA GLN A 13 -11.91 -2.61 -6.20
C GLN A 13 -10.46 -2.33 -6.56
N THR A 14 -10.22 -1.24 -7.26
CA THR A 14 -8.86 -0.78 -7.55
C THR A 14 -8.14 -0.36 -6.27
N ALA A 15 -8.80 0.36 -5.36
CA ALA A 15 -8.22 0.70 -4.05
C ALA A 15 -7.88 -0.57 -3.24
N ARG A 16 -8.79 -1.55 -3.20
CA ARG A 16 -8.53 -2.86 -2.57
C ARG A 16 -7.34 -3.57 -3.22
N SER A 17 -7.22 -3.54 -4.54
CA SER A 17 -6.13 -4.18 -5.28
C SER A 17 -4.77 -3.54 -4.97
N ILE A 18 -4.70 -2.21 -4.87
CA ILE A 18 -3.48 -1.50 -4.47
C ILE A 18 -3.07 -1.90 -3.04
N ALA A 19 -4.01 -1.90 -2.08
CA ALA A 19 -3.71 -2.29 -0.70
C ALA A 19 -3.24 -3.75 -0.59
N ARG A 20 -3.84 -4.68 -1.36
CA ARG A 20 -3.42 -6.10 -1.40
C ARG A 20 -2.04 -6.30 -1.99
N ALA A 21 -1.73 -5.57 -3.06
CA ALA A 21 -0.45 -5.70 -3.76
C ALA A 21 0.70 -5.05 -2.97
N HIS A 22 0.41 -4.03 -2.17
CA HIS A 22 1.39 -3.23 -1.44
C HIS A 22 1.04 -3.12 0.04
N PRO A 23 1.03 -4.24 0.77
CA PRO A 23 0.45 -4.32 2.11
C PRO A 23 1.25 -3.59 3.21
N PHE A 24 2.51 -3.20 2.96
CA PHE A 24 3.30 -2.48 3.96
C PHE A 24 2.97 -0.99 3.91
N ALA A 25 2.15 -0.55 4.85
CA ALA A 25 1.59 0.80 4.88
C ALA A 25 2.26 1.67 5.94
N THR A 26 2.22 2.98 5.71
CA THR A 26 2.49 4.00 6.73
C THR A 26 1.18 4.45 7.35
N ILE A 27 1.06 4.40 8.68
CA ILE A 27 -0.02 5.08 9.40
C ILE A 27 0.50 6.41 9.94
N VAL A 28 -0.29 7.46 9.72
CA VAL A 28 -0.02 8.80 10.28
C VAL A 28 -1.21 9.17 11.16
N THR A 29 -0.93 9.45 12.42
CA THR A 29 -1.93 9.82 13.41
C THR A 29 -2.29 11.31 13.35
N ALA A 30 -3.37 11.70 14.03
CA ALA A 30 -3.84 13.09 14.06
C ALA A 30 -2.81 14.08 14.66
N ASP A 31 -1.91 13.61 15.52
CA ASP A 31 -0.81 14.38 16.11
C ASP A 31 0.52 14.22 15.34
N LEU A 32 0.44 13.74 14.08
CA LEU A 32 1.57 13.61 13.13
C LEU A 32 2.64 12.59 13.54
N ARG A 33 2.34 11.65 14.41
CA ARG A 33 3.22 10.48 14.60
C ARG A 33 3.04 9.53 13.41
N ALA A 34 4.11 8.88 13.01
CA ALA A 34 4.08 7.92 11.91
C ALA A 34 4.76 6.61 12.31
N THR A 35 4.14 5.50 11.95
CA THR A 35 4.75 4.17 12.02
C THR A 35 4.40 3.34 10.80
N HIS A 36 5.02 2.18 10.65
CA HIS A 36 4.86 1.33 9.48
C HIS A 36 4.45 -0.08 9.92
N MET A 37 3.52 -0.68 9.17
CA MET A 37 3.02 -2.01 9.48
C MET A 37 2.46 -2.71 8.26
N PRO A 38 2.45 -4.05 8.24
CA PRO A 38 1.64 -4.78 7.29
C PRO A 38 0.15 -4.57 7.57
N CYS A 39 -0.59 -4.31 6.51
CA CYS A 39 -2.03 -4.17 6.54
C CYS A 39 -2.68 -5.18 5.60
N LEU A 40 -3.84 -5.69 5.97
CA LEU A 40 -4.64 -6.58 5.13
C LEU A 40 -5.93 -5.88 4.72
N VAL A 41 -6.45 -6.25 3.55
CA VAL A 41 -7.83 -5.91 3.18
C VAL A 41 -8.75 -6.95 3.83
N ASP A 42 -9.77 -6.50 4.55
CA ASP A 42 -10.84 -7.36 5.05
C ASP A 42 -11.73 -7.78 3.86
N GLU A 43 -11.59 -9.03 3.42
CA GLU A 43 -12.22 -9.52 2.19
C GLU A 43 -13.73 -9.74 2.35
N ASP A 44 -14.18 -10.01 3.57
CA ASP A 44 -15.59 -10.27 3.88
C ASP A 44 -16.39 -8.97 4.09
N ALA A 45 -15.71 -7.83 4.14
CA ALA A 45 -16.35 -6.54 4.38
C ALA A 45 -16.77 -5.84 3.08
N GLU A 46 -17.93 -5.18 3.12
CA GLU A 46 -18.31 -4.23 2.07
C GLU A 46 -17.46 -2.96 2.13
N GLY A 47 -17.10 -2.43 0.95
CA GLY A 47 -16.29 -1.23 0.81
C GLY A 47 -14.79 -1.49 1.00
N LEU A 48 -14.08 -0.47 1.43
CA LEU A 48 -12.65 -0.56 1.75
C LEU A 48 -12.50 -0.63 3.27
N VAL A 49 -12.13 -1.81 3.76
CA VAL A 49 -11.86 -2.05 5.18
C VAL A 49 -10.46 -2.65 5.31
N ILE A 50 -9.67 -2.07 6.19
CA ILE A 50 -8.27 -2.44 6.42
C ILE A 50 -8.13 -3.02 7.83
N LEU A 51 -7.43 -4.14 7.93
CA LEU A 51 -6.98 -4.74 9.18
C LEU A 51 -5.50 -4.46 9.36
N GLY A 52 -5.09 -4.14 10.58
CA GLY A 52 -3.69 -3.93 10.93
C GLY A 52 -3.44 -4.16 12.41
N HIS A 53 -2.18 -4.09 12.79
CA HIS A 53 -1.80 -4.11 14.21
C HIS A 53 -0.56 -3.26 14.45
N VAL A 54 -0.46 -2.68 15.63
CA VAL A 54 0.72 -1.92 16.08
C VAL A 54 1.17 -2.46 17.44
N ALA A 55 2.46 -2.29 17.75
CA ALA A 55 2.96 -2.62 19.08
C ALA A 55 2.36 -1.66 20.12
N ARG A 56 2.01 -2.15 21.30
CA ARG A 56 1.49 -1.29 22.39
C ARG A 56 2.50 -0.24 22.86
N LEU A 57 3.79 -0.47 22.60
CA LEU A 57 4.87 0.47 22.91
C LEU A 57 5.17 1.46 21.77
N ASP A 58 4.47 1.32 20.62
CA ASP A 58 4.64 2.26 19.52
C ASP A 58 4.01 3.62 19.89
N PRO A 59 4.71 4.74 19.67
CA PRO A 59 4.16 6.06 19.97
C PRO A 59 2.85 6.39 19.25
N ALA A 60 2.56 5.76 18.12
CA ALA A 60 1.30 5.96 17.39
C ALA A 60 0.10 5.34 18.13
N PHE A 61 0.32 4.36 19.02
CA PHE A 61 -0.77 3.66 19.73
C PHE A 61 -1.71 4.62 20.48
N ASP A 62 -1.15 5.59 21.21
CA ASP A 62 -1.94 6.53 22.03
C ASP A 62 -2.90 7.42 21.22
N ALA A 63 -2.76 7.46 19.91
CA ALA A 63 -3.55 8.32 19.04
C ALA A 63 -4.42 7.54 18.04
N LEU A 64 -4.54 6.22 18.19
CA LEU A 64 -5.36 5.36 17.34
C LEU A 64 -6.88 5.48 17.61
N ASP A 65 -7.28 6.14 18.69
CA ASP A 65 -8.67 6.46 19.03
C ASP A 65 -9.24 7.62 18.19
N ARG A 66 -8.40 8.22 17.34
CA ARG A 66 -8.74 9.35 16.45
C ARG A 66 -8.54 8.98 14.99
N SER A 67 -9.06 9.82 14.10
CA SER A 67 -8.87 9.65 12.65
C SER A 67 -7.39 9.59 12.29
N VAL A 68 -7.04 8.63 11.45
CA VAL A 68 -5.68 8.40 10.94
C VAL A 68 -5.66 8.43 9.43
N LEU A 69 -4.45 8.55 8.86
CA LEU A 69 -4.19 8.37 7.45
C LEU A 69 -3.30 7.14 7.26
N LEU A 70 -3.80 6.14 6.53
CA LEU A 70 -2.98 5.04 6.00
C LEU A 70 -2.50 5.41 4.59
N ILE A 71 -1.22 5.21 4.33
CA ILE A 71 -0.59 5.45 3.03
C ILE A 71 0.02 4.14 2.54
N PHE A 72 -0.50 3.63 1.43
CA PHE A 72 0.06 2.49 0.72
C PHE A 72 0.89 3.00 -0.45
N HIS A 73 2.13 2.54 -0.55
CA HIS A 73 3.07 2.90 -1.60
C HIS A 73 3.19 1.75 -2.59
N GLY A 74 2.68 1.96 -3.79
CA GLY A 74 2.91 1.07 -4.92
C GLY A 74 4.24 1.35 -5.62
N PRO A 75 4.45 0.80 -6.82
CA PRO A 75 5.64 1.05 -7.61
C PRO A 75 5.77 2.55 -7.90
N HIS A 76 6.98 3.07 -7.74
CA HIS A 76 7.30 4.46 -8.01
C HIS A 76 8.74 4.58 -8.48
N GLY A 77 9.02 5.58 -9.29
CA GLY A 77 10.37 5.78 -9.80
C GLY A 77 10.52 7.04 -10.65
N TYR A 78 11.76 7.43 -10.80
CA TYR A 78 12.17 8.54 -11.63
C TYR A 78 12.00 8.18 -13.12
N VAL A 79 11.49 9.13 -13.89
CA VAL A 79 11.39 9.07 -15.35
C VAL A 79 12.33 10.10 -15.94
N SER A 80 13.40 9.61 -16.56
CA SER A 80 14.44 10.47 -17.11
C SER A 80 13.98 11.22 -18.35
N ALA A 81 14.31 12.50 -18.41
CA ALA A 81 14.11 13.31 -19.60
C ALA A 81 14.94 12.80 -20.81
N SER A 82 16.05 12.11 -20.55
CA SER A 82 16.91 11.56 -21.60
C SER A 82 16.31 10.37 -22.37
N TRP A 83 15.17 9.84 -21.91
CA TRP A 83 14.45 8.77 -22.63
C TRP A 83 13.54 9.30 -23.75
N TYR A 84 13.32 10.61 -23.79
CA TYR A 84 12.48 11.25 -24.81
C TYR A 84 13.33 11.75 -25.98
N GLU A 85 12.73 11.86 -27.17
CA GLU A 85 13.41 12.38 -28.35
C GLU A 85 13.54 13.92 -28.33
N ARG A 86 12.68 14.59 -27.60
CA ARG A 86 12.62 16.04 -27.47
C ARG A 86 12.93 16.45 -26.04
N ASP A 87 13.42 17.66 -25.89
CA ASP A 87 13.63 18.25 -24.57
C ASP A 87 12.32 18.27 -23.77
N THR A 88 12.35 17.71 -22.59
CA THR A 88 11.24 17.66 -21.66
C THR A 88 11.74 17.76 -20.23
N ILE A 89 10.81 17.85 -19.29
CA ILE A 89 11.12 17.91 -17.86
C ILE A 89 11.08 16.48 -17.30
N PRO A 90 12.09 16.06 -16.52
CA PRO A 90 12.03 14.78 -15.83
C PRO A 90 10.90 14.77 -14.81
N THR A 91 10.39 13.59 -14.48
CA THR A 91 9.27 13.44 -13.55
C THR A 91 9.39 12.15 -12.75
N TRP A 92 8.39 11.88 -11.91
CA TRP A 92 8.19 10.63 -11.23
C TRP A 92 6.88 10.00 -11.69
N ASN A 93 6.92 8.70 -11.93
CA ASN A 93 5.72 7.87 -11.98
C ASN A 93 5.54 7.15 -10.65
N TYR A 94 4.29 6.94 -10.24
CA TYR A 94 3.98 6.31 -8.96
C TYR A 94 2.54 5.80 -8.91
N VAL A 95 2.33 4.85 -8.00
CA VAL A 95 1.01 4.40 -7.56
C VAL A 95 0.93 4.62 -6.05
N THR A 96 -0.12 5.25 -5.57
CA THR A 96 -0.36 5.45 -4.14
C THR A 96 -1.83 5.27 -3.79
N LEU A 97 -2.10 4.86 -2.55
CA LEU A 97 -3.45 4.84 -1.99
C LEU A 97 -3.39 5.49 -0.60
N HIS A 98 -4.22 6.49 -0.40
CA HIS A 98 -4.46 7.14 0.88
C HIS A 98 -5.83 6.71 1.40
N VAL A 99 -5.89 6.19 2.62
CA VAL A 99 -7.14 5.78 3.28
C VAL A 99 -7.26 6.53 4.60
N ARG A 100 -8.39 7.15 4.82
CA ARG A 100 -8.71 7.88 6.07
C ARG A 100 -9.86 7.22 6.78
N GLY A 101 -9.78 7.16 8.07
CA GLY A 101 -10.83 6.65 8.94
C GLY A 101 -10.35 6.59 10.37
N THR A 102 -11.26 6.29 11.27
CA THR A 102 -10.96 6.08 12.69
C THR A 102 -10.86 4.58 12.94
N PRO A 103 -9.74 4.08 13.46
CA PRO A 103 -9.59 2.67 13.78
C PRO A 103 -10.54 2.21 14.89
N ASP A 104 -11.21 1.10 14.67
CA ASP A 104 -11.87 0.33 15.72
C ASP A 104 -10.83 -0.63 16.32
N LEU A 105 -10.44 -0.41 17.57
CA LEU A 105 -9.48 -1.26 18.27
C LEU A 105 -10.14 -2.59 18.63
N LEU A 106 -9.43 -3.69 18.40
CA LEU A 106 -9.93 -5.03 18.66
C LEU A 106 -9.41 -5.56 20.01
N ASP A 107 -10.29 -6.18 20.78
CA ASP A 107 -9.95 -6.76 22.08
C ASP A 107 -8.97 -7.92 21.98
N ASP A 108 -9.03 -8.69 20.89
CA ASP A 108 -8.13 -9.81 20.60
C ASP A 108 -7.38 -9.59 19.28
N ALA A 109 -6.05 -9.50 19.37
CA ALA A 109 -5.19 -9.36 18.21
C ALA A 109 -4.92 -10.68 17.48
N MET A 110 -5.17 -11.84 18.09
CA MET A 110 -4.86 -13.15 17.52
C MET A 110 -5.47 -13.39 16.14
N PRO A 111 -6.75 -13.08 15.86
CA PRO A 111 -7.32 -13.28 14.53
C PRO A 111 -6.60 -12.49 13.44
N VAL A 112 -6.22 -11.25 13.70
CA VAL A 112 -5.51 -10.40 12.73
C VAL A 112 -4.08 -10.90 12.53
N LEU A 113 -3.39 -11.31 13.60
CA LEU A 113 -2.05 -11.90 13.51
C LEU A 113 -2.07 -13.21 12.72
N GLN A 114 -3.07 -14.08 12.96
CA GLN A 114 -3.22 -15.32 12.21
C GLN A 114 -3.44 -15.04 10.72
N GLN A 115 -4.36 -14.15 10.36
CA GLN A 115 -4.62 -13.77 8.97
C GLN A 115 -3.36 -13.16 8.32
N THR A 116 -2.59 -12.36 9.07
CA THR A 116 -1.35 -11.77 8.58
C THR A 116 -0.32 -12.86 8.25
N VAL A 117 -0.11 -13.81 9.15
CA VAL A 117 0.80 -14.95 8.92
C VAL A 117 0.32 -15.77 7.73
N ASP A 118 -0.94 -16.18 7.71
CA ASP A 118 -1.50 -17.02 6.66
C ASP A 118 -1.37 -16.34 5.28
N ARG A 119 -1.61 -15.03 5.21
CA ARG A 119 -1.49 -14.25 3.98
C ARG A 119 -0.06 -14.23 3.44
N PHE A 120 0.94 -13.99 4.30
CA PHE A 120 2.32 -13.87 3.85
C PHE A 120 3.03 -15.22 3.67
N GLU A 121 2.63 -16.23 4.44
CA GLU A 121 3.13 -17.59 4.31
C GLU A 121 2.50 -18.35 3.14
N SER A 122 1.37 -17.90 2.60
CA SER A 122 0.67 -18.59 1.50
C SER A 122 1.51 -18.80 0.23
N ALA A 123 2.56 -18.02 0.02
CA ALA A 123 3.47 -18.15 -1.12
C ALA A 123 4.70 -19.03 -0.82
N VAL A 124 4.84 -19.53 0.41
CA VAL A 124 5.97 -20.35 0.83
C VAL A 124 5.63 -21.83 0.64
N GLU A 125 6.53 -22.63 0.07
CA GLU A 125 6.33 -24.05 -0.22
C GLU A 125 5.97 -24.87 1.05
N HIS A 126 6.61 -24.51 2.18
CA HIS A 126 6.34 -25.10 3.50
C HIS A 126 5.96 -23.98 4.48
N PRO A 127 4.68 -23.53 4.46
CA PRO A 127 4.27 -22.36 5.22
C PRO A 127 4.47 -22.55 6.73
N TRP A 128 4.98 -21.49 7.36
CA TRP A 128 5.01 -21.42 8.81
C TRP A 128 3.62 -21.09 9.34
N SER A 129 3.32 -21.52 10.54
CA SER A 129 2.00 -21.33 11.16
C SER A 129 2.17 -20.80 12.58
N LEU A 130 1.33 -19.85 12.96
CA LEU A 130 1.32 -19.26 14.30
C LEU A 130 1.04 -20.27 15.40
N GLN A 131 0.31 -21.35 15.10
CA GLN A 131 0.02 -22.45 16.03
C GLN A 131 1.31 -23.14 16.54
N ARG A 132 2.40 -23.10 15.77
CA ARG A 132 3.68 -23.69 16.20
C ARG A 132 4.28 -23.01 17.43
N MET A 133 3.86 -21.78 17.73
CA MET A 133 4.31 -21.03 18.90
C MET A 133 3.56 -21.40 20.19
N GLY A 134 2.44 -22.12 20.10
CA GLY A 134 1.67 -22.51 21.28
C GLY A 134 1.30 -21.32 22.17
N LYS A 135 1.62 -21.40 23.46
CA LYS A 135 1.32 -20.34 24.43
C LYS A 135 2.03 -19.01 24.12
N THR A 136 3.24 -19.08 23.54
CA THR A 136 4.04 -17.89 23.22
C THR A 136 3.33 -17.01 22.17
N ALA A 137 2.52 -17.58 21.29
CA ALA A 137 1.74 -16.78 20.35
C ALA A 137 0.79 -15.82 21.09
N ARG A 138 0.15 -16.25 22.16
CA ARG A 138 -0.74 -15.40 22.98
C ARG A 138 0.06 -14.31 23.71
N GLU A 139 1.19 -14.64 24.30
CA GLU A 139 2.08 -13.68 24.96
C GLU A 139 2.60 -12.61 23.98
N MET A 140 2.78 -12.95 22.72
CA MET A 140 3.15 -11.99 21.67
C MET A 140 1.95 -11.14 21.25
N ALA A 141 0.77 -11.75 21.12
CA ALA A 141 -0.46 -11.03 20.78
C ALA A 141 -0.82 -9.96 21.84
N ASP A 142 -0.56 -10.24 23.11
CA ASP A 142 -0.80 -9.28 24.22
C ASP A 142 0.08 -8.02 24.14
N LYS A 143 1.19 -8.09 23.37
CA LYS A 143 2.11 -6.94 23.17
C LYS A 143 1.71 -6.02 22.01
N VAL A 144 0.70 -6.39 21.24
CA VAL A 144 0.19 -5.60 20.12
C VAL A 144 -1.27 -5.23 20.36
N VAL A 145 -1.76 -4.27 19.62
CA VAL A 145 -3.19 -4.00 19.46
C VAL A 145 -3.52 -4.12 17.98
N ALA A 146 -4.54 -4.91 17.70
CA ALA A 146 -5.10 -4.98 16.36
C ALA A 146 -6.21 -3.95 16.19
N PHE A 147 -6.43 -3.54 14.97
CA PHE A 147 -7.49 -2.62 14.62
C PHE A 147 -8.15 -3.02 13.31
N ARG A 148 -9.38 -2.58 13.16
CA ARG A 148 -10.15 -2.59 11.93
C ARG A 148 -10.49 -1.16 11.55
N LEU A 149 -10.13 -0.74 10.34
CA LEU A 149 -10.38 0.61 9.84
C LEU A 149 -11.31 0.53 8.63
N ARG A 150 -12.53 0.99 8.78
CA ARG A 150 -13.43 1.24 7.66
C ARG A 150 -13.10 2.60 7.07
N ALA A 151 -12.81 2.63 5.76
CA ALA A 151 -12.51 3.89 5.08
C ALA A 151 -13.71 4.84 5.12
N GLU A 152 -13.53 6.00 5.75
CA GLU A 152 -14.45 7.14 5.68
C GLU A 152 -14.27 7.87 4.35
N SER A 153 -13.02 7.92 3.89
CA SER A 153 -12.64 8.39 2.56
C SER A 153 -11.34 7.75 2.12
N TRP A 154 -11.13 7.67 0.82
CA TRP A 154 -9.89 7.21 0.23
C TRP A 154 -9.59 7.97 -1.07
N HIS A 155 -8.32 7.98 -1.44
CA HIS A 155 -7.83 8.57 -2.67
C HIS A 155 -6.70 7.72 -3.22
N ALA A 156 -6.86 7.24 -4.45
CA ALA A 156 -5.83 6.49 -5.16
C ALA A 156 -5.35 7.27 -6.37
N GLU A 157 -4.05 7.28 -6.56
CA GLU A 157 -3.39 7.90 -7.70
C GLU A 157 -2.49 6.88 -8.41
N ALA A 158 -2.57 6.88 -9.74
CA ALA A 158 -1.69 6.14 -10.61
C ALA A 158 -1.19 7.08 -11.70
N LYS A 159 -0.11 7.79 -11.43
CA LYS A 159 0.59 8.59 -12.44
C LYS A 159 1.61 7.71 -13.16
N LEU A 160 1.29 7.28 -14.37
CA LEU A 160 2.03 6.24 -15.09
C LEU A 160 2.27 6.65 -16.55
N SER A 161 2.46 7.95 -16.80
CA SER A 161 2.65 8.54 -18.14
C SER A 161 1.48 8.31 -19.11
N GLN A 162 0.26 8.11 -18.60
CA GLN A 162 -0.95 7.91 -19.42
C GLN A 162 -1.37 9.18 -20.18
N ASP A 163 -0.84 10.33 -19.81
CA ASP A 163 -0.99 11.61 -20.48
C ASP A 163 -0.06 11.78 -21.70
N LYS A 164 0.86 10.82 -21.92
CA LYS A 164 1.86 10.88 -22.99
C LYS A 164 1.44 10.09 -24.22
N PRO A 165 1.91 10.49 -25.41
CA PRO A 165 1.79 9.69 -26.64
C PRO A 165 2.35 8.28 -26.45
N GLU A 166 1.84 7.33 -27.23
CA GLU A 166 2.18 5.91 -27.13
C GLU A 166 3.69 5.64 -27.34
N ASP A 167 4.30 6.34 -28.31
CA ASP A 167 5.73 6.24 -28.58
C ASP A 167 6.58 6.75 -27.42
N GLU A 168 6.20 7.85 -26.77
CA GLU A 168 6.85 8.36 -25.56
C GLU A 168 6.69 7.39 -24.38
N ARG A 169 5.50 6.81 -24.19
CA ARG A 169 5.25 5.77 -23.17
C ARG A 169 6.12 4.54 -23.40
N ALA A 170 6.26 4.10 -24.67
CA ALA A 170 7.11 2.96 -25.02
C ALA A 170 8.58 3.22 -24.66
N ARG A 171 9.08 4.43 -24.87
CA ARG A 171 10.46 4.82 -24.49
C ARG A 171 10.66 4.81 -22.96
N VAL A 172 9.68 5.31 -22.21
CA VAL A 172 9.72 5.26 -20.73
C VAL A 172 9.74 3.80 -20.26
N LEU A 173 8.89 2.93 -20.82
CA LEU A 173 8.88 1.51 -20.51
C LEU A 173 10.24 0.86 -20.81
N ALA A 174 10.82 1.11 -21.99
CA ALA A 174 12.13 0.59 -22.37
C ALA A 174 13.23 1.08 -21.38
N GLY A 175 13.18 2.34 -20.97
CA GLY A 175 14.12 2.90 -20.00
C GLY A 175 14.00 2.27 -18.62
N LEU A 176 12.78 1.98 -18.15
CA LEU A 176 12.54 1.30 -16.87
C LEU A 176 12.95 -0.18 -16.88
N GLU A 177 12.93 -0.84 -18.04
CA GLU A 177 13.30 -2.25 -18.19
C GLU A 177 14.79 -2.44 -18.50
N ALA A 178 15.42 -1.45 -19.08
CA ALA A 178 16.87 -1.51 -19.36
C ALA A 178 17.68 -1.60 -18.07
N PRO A 179 18.79 -2.36 -18.09
CA PRO A 179 19.75 -2.31 -16.99
C PRO A 179 20.30 -0.89 -16.80
N GLY A 180 20.32 -0.40 -15.54
CA GLY A 180 20.80 0.94 -15.25
C GLY A 180 20.33 1.47 -13.89
N PRO A 181 20.69 2.70 -13.55
CA PRO A 181 20.41 3.28 -12.24
C PRO A 181 18.91 3.50 -11.96
N TYR A 182 18.10 3.54 -13.00
CA TYR A 182 16.65 3.75 -12.90
C TYR A 182 15.84 2.53 -13.39
N SER A 183 16.47 1.38 -13.49
CA SER A 183 15.76 0.11 -13.79
C SER A 183 14.70 -0.16 -12.74
N ASN A 184 13.44 -0.33 -13.18
CA ASN A 184 12.29 -0.52 -12.29
C ASN A 184 11.20 -1.38 -12.94
N PRO A 185 11.43 -2.70 -13.08
CA PRO A 185 10.46 -3.60 -13.68
C PRO A 185 9.06 -3.59 -13.03
N PRO A 186 8.93 -3.44 -11.68
CA PRO A 186 7.61 -3.32 -11.06
C PRO A 186 6.82 -2.10 -11.56
N LEU A 187 7.49 -0.95 -11.74
CA LEU A 187 6.86 0.25 -12.28
C LEU A 187 6.49 0.09 -13.76
N ALA A 188 7.34 -0.56 -14.55
CA ALA A 188 7.03 -0.90 -15.93
C ALA A 188 5.79 -1.80 -16.04
N THR A 189 5.66 -2.80 -15.15
CA THR A 189 4.48 -3.66 -15.05
C THR A 189 3.22 -2.86 -14.74
N ALA A 190 3.29 -1.94 -13.75
CA ALA A 190 2.16 -1.07 -13.40
C ALA A 190 1.74 -0.18 -14.58
N MET A 191 2.71 0.35 -15.36
CA MET A 191 2.43 1.16 -16.55
C MET A 191 1.70 0.36 -17.67
N ARG A 192 1.98 -0.94 -17.81
CA ARG A 192 1.27 -1.82 -18.75
C ARG A 192 -0.16 -2.12 -18.31
N GLY A 193 -0.37 -2.30 -17.01
CA GLY A 193 -1.66 -2.64 -16.44
C GLY A 193 -2.74 -1.56 -16.60
N LEU A 194 -2.37 -0.29 -16.89
CA LEU A 194 -3.32 0.78 -17.21
C LEU A 194 -3.82 0.76 -18.66
N GLY A 195 -3.33 -0.13 -19.50
CA GLY A 195 -3.72 -0.24 -20.92
C GLY A 195 -4.50 -1.51 -21.23
N ALA A 196 -4.85 -2.32 -20.22
CA ALA A 196 -5.58 -3.56 -20.36
C ALA A 196 -7.02 -3.45 -19.87
#